data_b3a72bd48d0e3f7218f275cb6d34f170
#
_entry.id   b3a72bd48d0e3f7218f275cb6d34f170
#
_cell.length_a   1.000
_cell.length_b   1.000
_cell.length_c   1.000
_cell.angle_alpha   90.00
_cell.angle_beta   90.00
_cell.angle_gamma   90.00
#
_symmetry.space_group_name_H-M   'P 1'
#
loop_
_entity.id
_entity.type
_entity.pdbx_description
1 polymer ?
#
loop_
_entity_poly.entity_id
_entity_poly.type
_entity_poly.pdbx_seq_one_letter_code
_entity_poly.pdbx_strand_id
1 'polypeptide(L)'
;MRKSIVILILSIMSLAAIYAEETRTFESEVSYLATCIKDTVTNKVLTDTFKLRFDGNKALFYNVETFAEDSLKHNDLTAWQKAIGSALTRKQRADKANSSYYILADLQQKTYIFKDKIGTNSFSYTDSLPAFNWQLKSEYKDIAGHRCAKAIGKYMGRTYEAWYATDIPTPVGPWKFYGLPGLVMSVYDTQHQYSFTFIDMQPCHGDIVLFPSKSFKTTKEKFLKEYAVYQNDPIAYYNDHAIIKISFGKAGNDFEKEIKNDNRHRPMEILK
;
A
#
# COMPACT_ATOMS: atom_id res chain seq x y z
N MET A 1 58.18 21.10 9.01
CA MET A 1 57.02 20.75 9.84
C MET A 1 55.69 21.38 9.36
N ARG A 2 55.60 22.68 9.00
CA ARG A 2 54.33 23.30 8.53
C ARG A 2 53.76 22.73 7.21
N LYS A 3 54.59 22.34 6.24
CA LYS A 3 54.15 21.79 4.93
C LYS A 3 53.55 20.37 5.06
N SER A 4 54.07 19.54 5.97
CA SER A 4 53.57 18.16 6.18
C SER A 4 52.20 18.12 6.90
N ILE A 5 51.92 19.12 7.76
CA ILE A 5 50.63 19.23 8.45
C ILE A 5 49.50 19.65 7.48
N VAL A 6 49.81 20.56 6.51
CA VAL A 6 48.83 20.99 5.51
C VAL A 6 48.45 19.86 4.55
N ILE A 7 49.39 19.00 4.15
CA ILE A 7 49.10 17.83 3.30
C ILE A 7 48.25 16.81 4.04
N LEU A 8 48.49 16.58 5.34
CA LEU A 8 47.68 15.66 6.15
C LEU A 8 46.26 16.16 6.33
N ILE A 9 46.05 17.46 6.56
CA ILE A 9 44.73 18.08 6.69
C ILE A 9 43.94 17.99 5.37
N LEU A 10 44.57 18.24 4.23
CA LEU A 10 43.97 18.13 2.91
C LEU A 10 43.59 16.67 2.56
N SER A 11 44.41 15.68 2.98
CA SER A 11 44.08 14.27 2.77
C SER A 11 42.90 13.79 3.66
N ILE A 12 42.77 14.29 4.88
CA ILE A 12 41.66 14.00 5.79
C ILE A 12 40.36 14.64 5.29
N MET A 13 40.41 15.87 4.75
CA MET A 13 39.26 16.53 4.16
C MET A 13 38.78 15.84 2.88
N SER A 14 39.70 15.32 2.05
CA SER A 14 39.29 14.53 0.87
C SER A 14 38.68 13.17 1.23
N LEU A 15 39.18 12.50 2.28
CA LEU A 15 38.57 11.27 2.79
C LEU A 15 37.16 11.52 3.41
N ALA A 16 37.02 12.62 4.16
CA ALA A 16 35.71 13.00 4.73
C ALA A 16 34.68 13.36 3.65
N ALA A 17 35.12 14.00 2.54
CA ALA A 17 34.24 14.26 1.42
C ALA A 17 33.80 12.98 0.68
N ILE A 18 34.67 11.97 0.57
CA ILE A 18 34.36 10.68 -0.03
C ILE A 18 33.37 9.89 0.88
N TYR A 19 33.57 9.94 2.21
CA TYR A 19 32.63 9.32 3.15
C TYR A 19 31.28 10.05 3.27
N ALA A 20 31.21 11.34 2.97
CA ALA A 20 29.95 12.10 2.97
C ALA A 20 29.11 11.86 1.71
N GLU A 21 29.65 11.28 0.65
CA GLU A 21 28.94 11.00 -0.60
C GLU A 21 28.26 9.64 -0.62
N GLU A 22 28.58 8.75 0.36
CA GLU A 22 28.02 7.39 0.43
C GLU A 22 26.68 7.24 1.16
N THR A 23 26.05 8.31 1.64
CA THR A 23 24.77 8.26 2.34
C THR A 23 23.66 9.10 1.72
N ARG A 24 23.69 9.32 0.41
CA ARG A 24 22.48 9.76 -0.29
C ARG A 24 21.56 8.55 -0.44
N THR A 25 20.78 8.27 0.59
CA THR A 25 19.62 7.40 0.47
C THR A 25 18.74 7.96 -0.65
N PHE A 26 18.56 7.17 -1.70
CA PHE A 26 17.71 7.55 -2.83
C PHE A 26 16.26 7.48 -2.35
N GLU A 27 15.74 8.61 -1.87
CA GLU A 27 14.36 8.73 -1.44
C GLU A 27 13.48 8.99 -2.66
N SER A 28 12.52 8.12 -2.89
CA SER A 28 11.60 8.23 -4.02
C SER A 28 10.18 7.93 -3.62
N GLU A 29 9.26 8.54 -4.34
CA GLU A 29 7.83 8.28 -4.27
C GLU A 29 7.32 7.84 -5.64
N VAL A 30 6.70 6.67 -5.69
CA VAL A 30 6.10 6.08 -6.89
C VAL A 30 4.59 6.06 -6.75
N SER A 31 3.89 6.52 -7.78
CA SER A 31 2.42 6.45 -7.86
C SER A 31 1.98 5.22 -8.65
N TYR A 32 0.95 4.54 -8.15
CA TYR A 32 0.34 3.38 -8.79
C TYR A 32 -1.17 3.54 -8.93
N LEU A 33 -1.70 3.15 -10.09
CA LEU A 33 -3.12 2.86 -10.26
C LEU A 33 -3.36 1.42 -9.81
N ALA A 34 -4.17 1.25 -8.77
CA ALA A 34 -4.68 -0.05 -8.37
C ALA A 34 -6.05 -0.28 -8.98
N THR A 35 -6.29 -1.48 -9.51
CA THR A 35 -7.61 -1.91 -9.96
C THR A 35 -7.99 -3.20 -9.25
N CYS A 36 -9.27 -3.35 -8.92
CA CYS A 36 -9.81 -4.61 -8.45
C CYS A 36 -11.18 -4.89 -9.07
N ILE A 37 -11.45 -6.14 -9.38
CA ILE A 37 -12.78 -6.59 -9.79
C ILE A 37 -13.57 -6.86 -8.51
N LYS A 38 -14.52 -5.99 -8.20
CA LYS A 38 -15.37 -6.10 -7.02
C LYS A 38 -16.41 -7.21 -7.16
N ASP A 39 -16.97 -7.36 -8.32
CA ASP A 39 -17.98 -8.39 -8.63
C ASP A 39 -17.55 -9.16 -9.89
N THR A 40 -17.22 -10.43 -9.71
CA THR A 40 -16.80 -11.31 -10.82
C THR A 40 -17.93 -11.68 -11.79
N VAL A 41 -19.19 -11.39 -11.45
CA VAL A 41 -20.35 -11.65 -12.32
C VAL A 41 -20.59 -10.47 -13.24
N THR A 42 -20.57 -9.25 -12.69
CA THR A 42 -20.79 -8.01 -13.46
C THR A 42 -19.51 -7.40 -14.00
N ASN A 43 -18.34 -7.94 -13.62
CA ASN A 43 -17.01 -7.38 -13.93
C ASN A 43 -16.87 -5.90 -13.52
N LYS A 44 -17.52 -5.51 -12.42
CA LYS A 44 -17.42 -4.14 -11.90
C LYS A 44 -15.99 -3.88 -11.43
N VAL A 45 -15.28 -3.02 -12.14
CA VAL A 45 -13.91 -2.60 -11.82
C VAL A 45 -13.96 -1.40 -10.89
N LEU A 46 -13.21 -1.48 -9.80
CA LEU A 46 -12.94 -0.37 -8.89
C LEU A 46 -11.49 0.05 -8.99
N THR A 47 -11.24 1.33 -8.77
CA THR A 47 -9.90 1.91 -8.85
C THR A 47 -9.54 2.69 -7.60
N ASP A 48 -8.25 2.67 -7.24
CA ASP A 48 -7.65 3.55 -6.25
C ASP A 48 -6.28 4.01 -6.73
N THR A 49 -5.82 5.15 -6.22
CA THR A 49 -4.44 5.59 -6.41
C THR A 49 -3.67 5.35 -5.12
N PHE A 50 -2.53 4.69 -5.25
CA PHE A 50 -1.61 4.44 -4.17
C PHE A 50 -0.27 5.09 -4.44
N LYS A 51 0.47 5.36 -3.36
CA LYS A 51 1.85 5.78 -3.42
C LYS A 51 2.74 4.84 -2.61
N LEU A 52 3.97 4.68 -3.09
CA LEU A 52 5.04 3.93 -2.46
C LEU A 52 6.21 4.88 -2.24
N ARG A 53 6.50 5.23 -0.98
CA ARG A 53 7.73 5.93 -0.58
C ARG A 53 8.77 4.94 -0.12
N PHE A 54 10.01 5.13 -0.51
CA PHE A 54 11.11 4.28 -0.04
C PHE A 54 12.45 5.03 0.02
N ASP A 55 13.35 4.57 0.90
CA ASP A 55 14.67 5.15 1.16
C ASP A 55 15.81 4.12 1.16
N GLY A 56 15.58 2.92 0.67
CA GLY A 56 16.52 1.81 0.72
C GLY A 56 16.46 0.96 1.99
N ASN A 57 15.99 1.51 3.12
CA ASN A 57 15.80 0.80 4.39
C ASN A 57 14.35 0.51 4.68
N LYS A 58 13.47 1.43 4.34
CA LYS A 58 12.03 1.37 4.58
C LYS A 58 11.25 1.61 3.30
N ALA A 59 10.05 1.09 3.27
CA ALA A 59 9.07 1.37 2.23
C ALA A 59 7.68 1.55 2.85
N LEU A 60 7.00 2.65 2.52
CA LEU A 60 5.63 2.93 2.97
C LEU A 60 4.70 2.96 1.76
N PHE A 61 3.78 1.99 1.71
CA PHE A 61 2.73 1.93 0.71
C PHE A 61 1.40 2.37 1.32
N TYR A 62 0.68 3.27 0.65
CA TYR A 62 -0.53 3.88 1.20
C TYR A 62 -1.49 4.38 0.11
N ASN A 63 -2.78 4.39 0.43
CA ASN A 63 -3.81 5.03 -0.38
C ASN A 63 -3.71 6.55 -0.26
N VAL A 64 -3.73 7.26 -1.39
CA VAL A 64 -3.50 8.72 -1.45
C VAL A 64 -4.59 9.49 -0.69
N GLU A 65 -5.85 9.11 -0.84
CA GLU A 65 -6.97 9.80 -0.21
C GLU A 65 -6.96 9.58 1.32
N THR A 66 -6.70 8.35 1.76
CA THR A 66 -6.57 8.02 3.19
C THR A 66 -5.39 8.73 3.84
N PHE A 67 -4.25 8.80 3.14
CA PHE A 67 -3.08 9.51 3.65
C PHE A 67 -3.34 11.02 3.77
N ALA A 68 -3.99 11.62 2.79
CA ALA A 68 -4.34 13.04 2.84
C ALA A 68 -5.31 13.35 4.00
N GLU A 69 -6.30 12.47 4.23
CA GLU A 69 -7.23 12.59 5.35
C GLU A 69 -6.51 12.47 6.70
N ASP A 70 -5.68 11.43 6.87
CA ASP A 70 -4.94 11.21 8.12
C ASP A 70 -3.90 12.32 8.38
N SER A 71 -3.25 12.83 7.34
CA SER A 71 -2.35 13.98 7.40
C SER A 71 -3.07 15.25 7.85
N LEU A 72 -4.21 15.53 7.25
CA LEU A 72 -5.02 16.68 7.63
C LEU A 72 -5.49 16.56 9.08
N LYS A 73 -5.97 15.39 9.49
CA LYS A 73 -6.38 15.12 10.87
C LYS A 73 -5.25 15.29 11.87
N HIS A 74 -4.02 14.93 11.50
CA HIS A 74 -2.86 15.04 12.37
C HIS A 74 -2.36 16.47 12.50
N ASN A 75 -2.35 17.22 11.39
CA ASN A 75 -1.74 18.55 11.32
C ASN A 75 -2.72 19.71 11.54
N ASP A 76 -4.00 19.54 11.17
CA ASP A 76 -5.06 20.53 11.30
C ASP A 76 -6.43 19.89 11.53
N LEU A 77 -6.71 19.63 12.82
CA LEU A 77 -7.96 19.00 13.25
C LEU A 77 -9.20 19.81 12.84
N THR A 78 -9.10 21.15 12.85
CA THR A 78 -10.22 22.04 12.50
C THR A 78 -10.55 21.96 11.01
N ALA A 79 -9.53 22.01 10.16
CA ALA A 79 -9.71 21.82 8.72
C ALA A 79 -10.24 20.42 8.39
N TRP A 80 -9.77 19.38 9.09
CA TRP A 80 -10.27 18.02 8.94
C TRP A 80 -11.77 17.91 9.31
N GLN A 81 -12.20 18.47 10.45
CA GLN A 81 -13.61 18.48 10.86
C GLN A 81 -14.51 19.18 9.83
N LYS A 82 -14.05 20.30 9.26
CA LYS A 82 -14.76 21.01 8.18
C LYS A 82 -14.81 20.15 6.89
N ALA A 83 -13.72 19.47 6.55
CA ALA A 83 -13.64 18.60 5.36
C ALA A 83 -14.60 17.42 5.47
N ILE A 84 -14.70 16.76 6.63
CA ILE A 84 -15.68 15.69 6.88
C ILE A 84 -17.11 16.18 6.69
N GLY A 85 -17.47 17.33 7.25
CA GLY A 85 -18.80 17.91 7.07
C GLY A 85 -19.17 18.09 5.59
N SER A 86 -18.20 18.52 4.77
CA SER A 86 -18.42 18.66 3.33
C SER A 86 -18.38 17.31 2.57
N ALA A 87 -17.65 16.31 3.06
CA ALA A 87 -17.57 14.98 2.44
C ALA A 87 -18.88 14.19 2.60
N LEU A 88 -19.59 14.36 3.73
CA LEU A 88 -20.90 13.75 3.96
C LEU A 88 -21.97 14.20 2.94
N THR A 89 -21.77 15.35 2.30
CA THR A 89 -22.67 15.89 1.27
C THR A 89 -22.22 15.53 -0.15
N ARG A 90 -21.01 14.99 -0.33
CA ARG A 90 -20.50 14.56 -1.64
C ARG A 90 -21.05 13.18 -1.99
N LYS A 91 -21.59 13.07 -3.20
CA LYS A 91 -21.93 11.75 -3.77
C LYS A 91 -20.67 10.90 -3.87
N GLN A 92 -20.63 9.77 -3.17
CA GLN A 92 -19.50 8.85 -3.21
C GLN A 92 -19.27 8.38 -4.66
N ARG A 93 -18.02 8.34 -5.10
CA ARG A 93 -17.71 7.90 -6.45
C ARG A 93 -17.87 6.38 -6.53
N ALA A 94 -18.77 5.94 -7.40
CA ALA A 94 -19.13 4.53 -7.54
C ALA A 94 -17.99 3.64 -8.12
N ASP A 95 -16.93 4.26 -8.65
CA ASP A 95 -15.77 3.62 -9.27
C ASP A 95 -14.57 3.46 -8.31
N LYS A 96 -14.69 3.93 -7.05
CA LYS A 96 -13.62 3.86 -6.05
C LYS A 96 -13.72 2.62 -5.18
N ALA A 97 -12.57 1.97 -4.94
CA ALA A 97 -12.48 0.86 -4.01
C ALA A 97 -12.49 1.31 -2.54
N ASN A 98 -12.14 2.57 -2.28
CA ASN A 98 -12.05 3.18 -0.94
C ASN A 98 -11.13 2.39 0.01
N SER A 99 -10.03 1.89 -0.51
CA SER A 99 -9.02 1.18 0.29
C SER A 99 -8.38 2.12 1.32
N SER A 100 -8.21 1.64 2.56
CA SER A 100 -7.71 2.48 3.67
C SER A 100 -6.41 1.99 4.28
N TYR A 101 -5.78 0.95 3.73
CA TYR A 101 -4.64 0.31 4.35
C TYR A 101 -3.31 1.01 4.09
N TYR A 102 -2.42 0.80 5.06
CA TYR A 102 -1.01 1.17 5.02
C TYR A 102 -0.14 -0.08 5.17
N ILE A 103 1.00 -0.09 4.49
CA ILE A 103 2.04 -1.10 4.68
C ILE A 103 3.36 -0.38 4.87
N LEU A 104 3.92 -0.46 6.07
CA LEU A 104 5.26 0.05 6.36
C LEU A 104 6.21 -1.15 6.48
N ALA A 105 7.07 -1.32 5.50
CA ALA A 105 8.08 -2.37 5.47
C ALA A 105 9.42 -1.87 6.01
N ASP A 106 10.07 -2.72 6.79
CA ASP A 106 11.48 -2.64 7.14
C ASP A 106 12.23 -3.65 6.26
N LEU A 107 13.01 -3.16 5.32
CA LEU A 107 13.69 -3.99 4.32
C LEU A 107 14.91 -4.72 4.92
N GLN A 108 15.52 -4.17 5.97
CA GLN A 108 16.65 -4.77 6.67
C GLN A 108 16.18 -5.92 7.58
N GLN A 109 15.13 -5.70 8.36
CA GLN A 109 14.56 -6.71 9.24
C GLN A 109 13.66 -7.71 8.50
N LYS A 110 13.33 -7.43 7.23
CA LYS A 110 12.41 -8.22 6.39
C LYS A 110 11.04 -8.41 7.05
N THR A 111 10.53 -7.36 7.68
CA THR A 111 9.21 -7.32 8.32
C THR A 111 8.38 -6.19 7.78
N TYR A 112 7.07 -6.24 8.02
CA TYR A 112 6.19 -5.12 7.73
C TYR A 112 5.12 -4.96 8.81
N ILE A 113 4.67 -3.71 8.98
CA ILE A 113 3.47 -3.37 9.73
C ILE A 113 2.36 -3.14 8.72
N PHE A 114 1.26 -3.87 8.87
CA PHE A 114 0.02 -3.64 8.15
C PHE A 114 -0.96 -2.91 9.06
N LYS A 115 -1.63 -1.91 8.54
CA LYS A 115 -2.67 -1.16 9.25
C LYS A 115 -3.84 -0.93 8.31
N ASP A 116 -5.05 -1.28 8.75
CA ASP A 116 -6.28 -1.07 7.98
C ASP A 116 -7.48 -0.89 8.91
N LYS A 117 -8.61 -0.53 8.34
CA LYS A 117 -9.90 -0.41 9.04
C LYS A 117 -10.78 -1.62 8.73
N ILE A 118 -11.49 -2.11 9.75
CA ILE A 118 -12.62 -3.01 9.61
C ILE A 118 -13.81 -2.29 10.26
N GLY A 119 -14.76 -1.89 9.44
CA GLY A 119 -15.82 -0.98 9.89
C GLY A 119 -15.23 0.34 10.38
N THR A 120 -15.53 0.74 11.62
CA THR A 120 -15.02 1.96 12.25
C THR A 120 -13.72 1.76 13.01
N ASN A 121 -13.30 0.52 13.22
CA ASN A 121 -12.15 0.18 14.04
C ASN A 121 -10.88 0.05 13.20
N SER A 122 -9.78 0.63 13.69
CA SER A 122 -8.46 0.47 13.08
C SER A 122 -7.73 -0.70 13.72
N PHE A 123 -7.14 -1.57 12.89
CA PHE A 123 -6.35 -2.72 13.30
C PHE A 123 -4.94 -2.62 12.74
N SER A 124 -3.97 -3.21 13.45
CA SER A 124 -2.62 -3.35 12.93
C SER A 124 -1.97 -4.65 13.38
N TYR A 125 -1.14 -5.21 12.50
CA TYR A 125 -0.31 -6.37 12.80
C TYR A 125 1.07 -6.22 12.18
N THR A 126 2.04 -6.95 12.74
CA THR A 126 3.39 -7.10 12.17
C THR A 126 3.56 -8.53 11.68
N ASP A 127 4.18 -8.69 10.51
CA ASP A 127 4.47 -9.98 9.92
C ASP A 127 5.77 -9.92 9.10
N SER A 128 6.31 -11.03 8.70
CA SER A 128 7.48 -11.12 7.82
C SER A 128 7.12 -10.73 6.39
N LEU A 129 8.06 -10.12 5.65
CA LEU A 129 7.87 -9.85 4.23
C LEU A 129 7.55 -11.16 3.49
N PRO A 130 6.56 -11.15 2.58
CA PRO A 130 6.13 -12.35 1.87
C PRO A 130 7.24 -12.96 1.02
N ALA A 131 7.40 -14.27 1.08
CA ALA A 131 8.23 -15.03 0.16
C ALA A 131 7.40 -15.45 -1.06
N PHE A 132 7.49 -14.69 -2.16
CA PHE A 132 6.80 -15.01 -3.42
C PHE A 132 7.46 -16.13 -4.21
N ASN A 133 8.73 -16.49 -3.88
CA ASN A 133 9.54 -17.45 -4.64
C ASN A 133 9.52 -17.12 -6.14
N TRP A 134 9.89 -15.87 -6.48
CA TRP A 134 9.85 -15.35 -7.82
C TRP A 134 10.63 -16.19 -8.81
N GLN A 135 9.97 -16.59 -9.89
CA GLN A 135 10.58 -17.21 -11.06
C GLN A 135 10.81 -16.13 -12.11
N LEU A 136 12.06 -15.71 -12.28
CA LEU A 136 12.44 -14.74 -13.29
C LEU A 136 12.30 -15.36 -14.69
N LYS A 137 11.81 -14.56 -15.64
CA LYS A 137 11.59 -14.97 -17.03
C LYS A 137 12.48 -14.16 -17.97
N SER A 138 12.74 -14.69 -19.16
CA SER A 138 13.53 -14.00 -20.19
C SER A 138 12.69 -13.07 -21.08
N GLU A 139 11.48 -12.74 -20.65
CA GLU A 139 10.57 -11.84 -21.35
C GLU A 139 10.81 -10.41 -20.86
N TYR A 140 10.81 -9.46 -21.82
CA TYR A 140 11.03 -8.04 -21.54
C TYR A 140 9.96 -7.20 -22.25
N LYS A 141 9.62 -6.07 -21.65
CA LYS A 141 8.82 -5.00 -22.28
C LYS A 141 9.22 -3.64 -21.70
N ASP A 142 8.89 -2.56 -22.41
CA ASP A 142 9.08 -1.21 -21.90
C ASP A 142 7.81 -0.73 -21.18
N ILE A 143 7.99 -0.14 -20.01
CA ILE A 143 6.94 0.52 -19.23
C ILE A 143 7.44 1.90 -18.85
N ALA A 144 6.78 2.95 -19.32
CA ALA A 144 7.13 4.35 -19.02
C ALA A 144 8.61 4.70 -19.31
N GLY A 145 9.22 4.09 -20.35
CA GLY A 145 10.61 4.32 -20.72
C GLY A 145 11.63 3.45 -19.98
N HIS A 146 11.19 2.57 -19.10
CA HIS A 146 12.05 1.62 -18.38
C HIS A 146 11.94 0.22 -18.96
N ARG A 147 13.09 -0.42 -19.20
CA ARG A 147 13.14 -1.82 -19.61
C ARG A 147 12.79 -2.72 -18.44
N CYS A 148 11.66 -3.41 -18.53
CA CYS A 148 11.14 -4.27 -17.48
C CYS A 148 11.27 -5.75 -17.86
N ALA A 149 11.73 -6.56 -16.90
CA ALA A 149 11.76 -8.01 -17.00
C ALA A 149 10.57 -8.62 -16.26
N LYS A 150 10.13 -9.78 -16.74
CA LYS A 150 8.98 -10.51 -16.20
C LYS A 150 9.40 -11.45 -15.05
N ALA A 151 8.53 -11.56 -14.05
CA ALA A 151 8.61 -12.57 -13.01
C ALA A 151 7.24 -13.16 -12.69
N ILE A 152 7.20 -14.40 -12.26
CA ILE A 152 5.98 -15.08 -11.81
C ILE A 152 6.20 -15.55 -10.38
N GLY A 153 5.26 -15.27 -9.49
CA GLY A 153 5.33 -15.67 -8.08
C GLY A 153 3.99 -16.17 -7.56
N LYS A 154 4.01 -16.94 -6.47
CA LYS A 154 2.80 -17.45 -5.81
C LYS A 154 2.75 -16.98 -4.38
N TYR A 155 1.59 -16.49 -3.94
CA TYR A 155 1.37 -16.07 -2.57
C TYR A 155 -0.10 -16.19 -2.18
N MET A 156 -0.37 -16.78 -1.02
CA MET A 156 -1.70 -16.88 -0.42
C MET A 156 -2.81 -17.27 -1.41
N GLY A 157 -2.59 -18.37 -2.14
CA GLY A 157 -3.57 -18.95 -3.06
C GLY A 157 -3.67 -18.28 -4.43
N ARG A 158 -2.89 -17.24 -4.70
CA ARG A 158 -2.85 -16.55 -6.01
C ARG A 158 -1.50 -16.70 -6.69
N THR A 159 -1.53 -16.70 -8.02
CA THR A 159 -0.35 -16.57 -8.86
C THR A 159 -0.32 -15.15 -9.42
N TYR A 160 0.83 -14.50 -9.33
CA TYR A 160 1.05 -13.14 -9.80
C TYR A 160 2.07 -13.11 -10.91
N GLU A 161 1.82 -12.27 -11.92
CA GLU A 161 2.78 -11.86 -12.92
C GLU A 161 3.22 -10.44 -12.61
N ALA A 162 4.53 -10.24 -12.47
CA ALA A 162 5.13 -8.95 -12.19
C ALA A 162 6.13 -8.55 -13.28
N TRP A 163 6.20 -7.26 -13.55
CA TRP A 163 7.18 -6.62 -14.42
C TRP A 163 7.97 -5.62 -13.61
N TYR A 164 9.27 -5.84 -13.48
CA TYR A 164 10.16 -4.99 -12.69
C TYR A 164 11.21 -4.31 -13.56
N ALA A 165 11.51 -3.04 -13.30
CA ALA A 165 12.50 -2.25 -14.00
C ALA A 165 13.91 -2.78 -13.71
N THR A 166 14.69 -3.03 -14.77
CA THR A 166 16.06 -3.56 -14.64
C THR A 166 17.09 -2.46 -14.39
N ASP A 167 16.72 -1.22 -14.63
CA ASP A 167 17.52 0.00 -14.47
C ASP A 167 17.25 0.73 -13.15
N ILE A 168 16.26 0.28 -12.36
CA ILE A 168 15.96 0.79 -11.02
C ILE A 168 16.17 -0.35 -10.00
N PRO A 169 17.41 -0.57 -9.50
CA PRO A 169 17.78 -1.74 -8.71
C PRO A 169 17.32 -1.62 -7.24
N THR A 170 16.01 -1.53 -7.05
CA THR A 170 15.40 -1.48 -5.71
C THR A 170 14.34 -2.58 -5.56
N PRO A 171 14.43 -3.45 -4.52
CA PRO A 171 13.60 -4.65 -4.40
C PRO A 171 12.22 -4.35 -3.81
N VAL A 172 11.61 -3.23 -4.18
CA VAL A 172 10.31 -2.78 -3.68
C VAL A 172 9.24 -2.74 -4.76
N GLY A 173 7.98 -2.77 -4.33
CA GLY A 173 6.83 -2.68 -5.22
C GLY A 173 5.55 -2.34 -4.44
N PRO A 174 4.42 -2.17 -5.14
CA PRO A 174 3.14 -1.87 -4.53
C PRO A 174 2.70 -3.02 -3.63
N TRP A 175 1.84 -2.72 -2.66
CA TRP A 175 1.32 -3.65 -1.69
C TRP A 175 2.44 -4.43 -0.97
N LYS A 176 2.52 -5.74 -1.13
CA LYS A 176 3.52 -6.62 -0.49
C LYS A 176 4.47 -7.26 -1.50
N PHE A 177 4.59 -6.72 -2.73
CA PHE A 177 5.42 -7.28 -3.79
C PHE A 177 6.88 -6.84 -3.64
N TYR A 178 7.62 -7.56 -2.82
CA TYR A 178 9.05 -7.34 -2.55
C TYR A 178 9.92 -8.45 -3.11
N GLY A 179 11.23 -8.18 -3.19
CA GLY A 179 12.27 -9.20 -3.43
C GLY A 179 12.58 -9.48 -4.90
N LEU A 180 12.02 -8.72 -5.85
CA LEU A 180 12.51 -8.69 -7.24
C LEU A 180 13.76 -7.80 -7.32
N PRO A 181 14.69 -8.04 -8.28
CA PRO A 181 15.94 -7.29 -8.38
C PRO A 181 15.77 -5.85 -8.92
N GLY A 182 14.55 -5.34 -9.00
CA GLY A 182 14.21 -4.00 -9.44
C GLY A 182 12.82 -3.57 -9.01
N LEU A 183 12.52 -2.27 -9.18
CA LEU A 183 11.23 -1.67 -8.86
C LEU A 183 10.10 -2.36 -9.64
N VAL A 184 9.06 -2.81 -8.95
CA VAL A 184 7.89 -3.40 -9.61
C VAL A 184 7.08 -2.31 -10.29
N MET A 185 7.07 -2.31 -11.63
CA MET A 185 6.36 -1.33 -12.45
C MET A 185 4.91 -1.74 -12.73
N SER A 186 4.66 -3.04 -12.83
CA SER A 186 3.32 -3.58 -13.04
C SER A 186 3.22 -4.96 -12.41
N VAL A 187 2.11 -5.25 -11.77
CA VAL A 187 1.83 -6.58 -11.24
C VAL A 187 0.32 -6.83 -11.26
N TYR A 188 -0.07 -8.05 -11.62
CA TYR A 188 -1.45 -8.50 -11.59
C TYR A 188 -1.53 -9.99 -11.25
N ASP A 189 -2.63 -10.41 -10.67
CA ASP A 189 -2.89 -11.83 -10.51
C ASP A 189 -3.36 -12.44 -11.85
N THR A 190 -3.07 -13.73 -12.07
CA THR A 190 -3.37 -14.41 -13.34
C THR A 190 -4.86 -14.53 -13.65
N GLN A 191 -5.73 -14.22 -12.70
CA GLN A 191 -7.18 -14.11 -12.90
C GLN A 191 -7.62 -12.68 -13.23
N HIS A 192 -6.70 -11.73 -13.29
CA HIS A 192 -6.93 -10.31 -13.53
C HIS A 192 -7.95 -9.67 -12.56
N GLN A 193 -8.03 -10.18 -11.33
CA GLN A 193 -8.91 -9.61 -10.31
C GLN A 193 -8.28 -8.41 -9.60
N TYR A 194 -6.95 -8.36 -9.59
CA TYR A 194 -6.15 -7.28 -9.01
C TYR A 194 -5.03 -6.88 -9.94
N SER A 195 -4.80 -5.59 -10.08
CA SER A 195 -3.59 -5.09 -10.70
C SER A 195 -3.10 -3.82 -10.02
N PHE A 196 -1.78 -3.62 -10.10
CA PHE A 196 -1.12 -2.35 -9.81
C PHE A 196 -0.29 -1.98 -11.03
N THR A 197 -0.49 -0.76 -11.52
CA THR A 197 0.18 -0.22 -12.69
C THR A 197 0.89 1.07 -12.31
N PHE A 198 2.16 1.17 -12.63
CA PHE A 198 2.96 2.37 -12.45
C PHE A 198 2.33 3.57 -13.18
N ILE A 199 2.33 4.73 -12.54
CA ILE A 199 1.90 6.00 -13.12
C ILE A 199 3.12 6.90 -13.31
N ASP A 200 3.81 7.23 -12.21
CA ASP A 200 4.97 8.11 -12.18
C ASP A 200 5.90 7.80 -11.00
N MET A 201 7.09 8.37 -11.04
CA MET A 201 8.06 8.37 -9.94
C MET A 201 8.70 9.74 -9.84
N GLN A 202 8.86 10.23 -8.60
CA GLN A 202 9.50 11.50 -8.31
C GLN A 202 10.40 11.41 -7.07
N PRO A 203 11.44 12.25 -6.96
CA PRO A 203 12.17 12.40 -5.72
C PRO A 203 11.22 12.79 -4.58
N CYS A 204 11.48 12.26 -3.40
CA CYS A 204 10.70 12.54 -2.20
C CYS A 204 11.67 12.84 -1.05
N HIS A 205 11.26 13.72 -0.14
CA HIS A 205 12.01 14.02 1.08
C HIS A 205 11.07 13.93 2.27
N GLY A 206 11.60 13.53 3.40
CA GLY A 206 10.88 13.46 4.67
C GLY A 206 10.75 12.04 5.22
N ASP A 207 10.29 11.95 6.44
CA ASP A 207 10.25 10.70 7.18
C ASP A 207 9.26 9.68 6.58
N ILE A 208 9.72 8.44 6.47
CA ILE A 208 8.89 7.30 6.09
C ILE A 208 8.31 6.69 7.36
N VAL A 209 7.18 7.22 7.80
CA VAL A 209 6.50 6.84 9.04
C VAL A 209 4.99 6.76 8.86
N LEU A 210 4.35 5.96 9.71
CA LEU A 210 2.89 5.93 9.84
C LEU A 210 2.44 7.07 10.75
N PHE A 211 1.35 7.75 10.41
CA PHE A 211 0.73 8.70 11.33
C PHE A 211 0.31 8.01 12.63
N PRO A 212 0.58 8.64 13.79
CA PRO A 212 0.12 8.14 15.07
C PRO A 212 -1.40 8.01 15.08
N SER A 213 -1.90 6.83 15.36
CA SER A 213 -3.34 6.61 15.54
C SER A 213 -3.58 5.41 16.43
N LYS A 214 -4.69 5.43 17.16
CA LYS A 214 -5.12 4.27 17.94
C LYS A 214 -5.50 3.14 16.98
N SER A 215 -4.92 1.96 17.18
CA SER A 215 -5.28 0.74 16.46
C SER A 215 -5.23 -0.46 17.41
N PHE A 216 -6.15 -1.40 17.21
CA PHE A 216 -6.12 -2.67 17.90
C PHE A 216 -4.99 -3.53 17.34
N LYS A 217 -4.04 -3.91 18.22
CA LYS A 217 -2.96 -4.83 17.87
C LYS A 217 -3.52 -6.23 17.73
N THR A 218 -3.21 -6.89 16.62
CA THR A 218 -3.72 -8.24 16.31
C THR A 218 -2.66 -9.08 15.61
N THR A 219 -3.01 -10.27 15.17
CA THR A 219 -2.21 -11.08 14.24
C THR A 219 -2.84 -11.05 12.86
N LYS A 220 -2.03 -11.30 11.82
CA LYS A 220 -2.52 -11.40 10.44
C LYS A 220 -3.71 -12.36 10.30
N GLU A 221 -3.60 -13.54 10.92
CA GLU A 221 -4.66 -14.56 10.86
C GLU A 221 -5.97 -14.06 11.47
N LYS A 222 -5.90 -13.45 12.66
CA LYS A 222 -7.09 -12.88 13.33
C LYS A 222 -7.68 -11.73 12.51
N PHE A 223 -6.82 -10.85 11.96
CA PHE A 223 -7.27 -9.76 11.09
C PHE A 223 -8.02 -10.30 9.87
N LEU A 224 -7.46 -11.29 9.16
CA LEU A 224 -8.08 -11.84 7.95
C LEU A 224 -9.42 -12.55 8.25
N LYS A 225 -9.50 -13.25 9.40
CA LYS A 225 -10.79 -13.86 9.86
C LYS A 225 -11.82 -12.78 10.14
N GLU A 226 -11.46 -11.74 10.88
CA GLU A 226 -12.35 -10.61 11.21
C GLU A 226 -12.80 -9.87 9.95
N TYR A 227 -11.87 -9.61 9.04
CA TYR A 227 -12.16 -8.98 7.75
C TYR A 227 -13.11 -9.82 6.89
N ALA A 228 -12.99 -11.15 6.91
CA ALA A 228 -13.90 -12.04 6.21
C ALA A 228 -15.33 -11.99 6.80
N VAL A 229 -15.47 -11.89 8.13
CA VAL A 229 -16.77 -11.69 8.80
C VAL A 229 -17.41 -10.38 8.36
N TYR A 230 -16.62 -9.29 8.39
CA TYR A 230 -17.07 -7.98 7.92
C TYR A 230 -17.50 -8.00 6.45
N GLN A 231 -16.70 -8.62 5.58
CA GLN A 231 -17.04 -8.71 4.16
C GLN A 231 -18.29 -9.53 3.88
N ASN A 232 -18.56 -10.55 4.69
CA ASN A 232 -19.74 -11.40 4.51
C ASN A 232 -21.06 -10.68 4.82
N ASP A 233 -21.09 -9.89 5.89
CA ASP A 233 -22.25 -9.03 6.23
C ASP A 233 -21.80 -7.76 6.98
N PRO A 234 -21.42 -6.68 6.24
CA PRO A 234 -20.99 -5.43 6.85
C PRO A 234 -22.02 -4.78 7.77
N ILE A 235 -23.32 -4.96 7.48
CA ILE A 235 -24.38 -4.34 8.28
C ILE A 235 -24.52 -5.06 9.62
N ALA A 236 -24.54 -6.40 9.62
CA ALA A 236 -24.53 -7.17 10.85
C ALA A 236 -23.27 -6.86 11.68
N TYR A 237 -22.10 -6.78 11.02
CA TYR A 237 -20.86 -6.44 11.68
C TYR A 237 -20.93 -5.06 12.37
N TYR A 238 -21.44 -4.02 11.70
CA TYR A 238 -21.65 -2.70 12.31
C TYR A 238 -22.61 -2.76 13.49
N ASN A 239 -23.72 -3.48 13.35
CA ASN A 239 -24.72 -3.58 14.43
C ASN A 239 -24.20 -4.31 15.66
N ASP A 240 -23.27 -5.25 15.49
CA ASP A 240 -22.67 -6.00 16.59
C ASP A 240 -21.54 -5.22 17.30
N HIS A 241 -20.84 -4.34 16.56
CA HIS A 241 -19.62 -3.65 17.04
C HIS A 241 -19.79 -2.15 17.25
N ALA A 242 -20.90 -1.55 16.83
CA ALA A 242 -21.14 -0.11 16.98
C ALA A 242 -21.99 0.19 18.23
N ILE A 243 -21.70 1.32 18.86
CA ILE A 243 -22.48 1.86 19.99
C ILE A 243 -23.89 2.27 19.50
N ILE A 244 -24.01 2.72 18.24
CA ILE A 244 -25.28 3.12 17.61
C ILE A 244 -25.62 2.07 16.55
N LYS A 245 -26.75 1.39 16.74
CA LYS A 245 -27.23 0.43 15.73
C LYS A 245 -27.74 1.18 14.50
N ILE A 246 -27.31 0.73 13.33
CA ILE A 246 -27.76 1.27 12.05
C ILE A 246 -29.07 0.53 11.70
N SER A 247 -30.17 1.25 11.64
CA SER A 247 -31.43 0.74 11.15
C SER A 247 -31.84 1.52 9.91
N PHE A 248 -31.95 0.84 8.79
CA PHE A 248 -32.46 1.42 7.55
C PHE A 248 -33.98 1.19 7.53
N GLY A 249 -34.78 2.25 7.49
CA GLY A 249 -36.22 2.15 7.28
C GLY A 249 -36.58 1.50 5.92
N LYS A 250 -37.85 1.49 5.52
CA LYS A 250 -38.31 0.83 4.27
C LYS A 250 -37.48 1.12 3.02
N ALA A 251 -36.92 2.34 2.89
CA ALA A 251 -35.99 2.72 1.82
C ALA A 251 -34.58 2.09 1.96
N GLY A 252 -34.25 1.51 3.09
CA GLY A 252 -32.96 0.89 3.35
C GLY A 252 -32.84 -0.55 2.89
N ASN A 253 -33.96 -1.23 2.60
CA ASN A 253 -33.92 -2.64 2.17
C ASN A 253 -33.20 -2.83 0.82
N ASP A 254 -33.29 -1.83 -0.07
CA ASP A 254 -32.58 -1.89 -1.37
C ASP A 254 -31.09 -1.59 -1.20
N PHE A 255 -30.75 -0.65 -0.32
CA PHE A 255 -29.37 -0.34 0.05
C PHE A 255 -28.70 -1.51 0.80
N GLU A 256 -29.45 -2.19 1.68
CA GLU A 256 -28.99 -3.39 2.38
C GLU A 256 -28.71 -4.56 1.41
N LYS A 257 -29.59 -4.75 0.42
CA LYS A 257 -29.38 -5.72 -0.66
C LYS A 257 -28.20 -5.35 -1.55
N GLU A 258 -28.01 -4.06 -1.84
CA GLU A 258 -26.88 -3.56 -2.61
C GLU A 258 -25.56 -3.83 -1.88
N ILE A 259 -25.46 -3.53 -0.57
CA ILE A 259 -24.28 -3.85 0.24
C ILE A 259 -24.01 -5.35 0.31
N LYS A 260 -25.05 -6.20 0.53
CA LYS A 260 -24.89 -7.65 0.57
C LYS A 260 -24.48 -8.24 -0.78
N ASN A 261 -25.00 -7.70 -1.89
CA ASN A 261 -24.61 -8.12 -3.24
C ASN A 261 -23.20 -7.62 -3.64
N ASP A 262 -22.71 -6.57 -3.00
CA ASP A 262 -21.41 -5.96 -3.29
C ASP A 262 -20.21 -6.80 -2.74
N ASN A 263 -20.48 -7.85 -1.99
CA ASN A 263 -19.49 -8.66 -1.25
C ASN A 263 -18.93 -9.88 -1.99
N ARG A 264 -19.04 -9.97 -3.32
CA ARG A 264 -18.46 -11.06 -4.12
C ARG A 264 -16.95 -10.88 -4.37
N HIS A 265 -16.36 -9.96 -3.63
CA HIS A 265 -14.95 -9.65 -3.71
C HIS A 265 -14.11 -10.77 -3.09
N ARG A 266 -13.14 -11.30 -3.84
CA ARG A 266 -12.15 -12.23 -3.31
C ARG A 266 -10.92 -11.46 -2.83
N PRO A 267 -10.54 -11.55 -1.56
CA PRO A 267 -9.39 -10.80 -1.04
C PRO A 267 -8.09 -11.18 -1.75
N MET A 268 -7.10 -10.30 -1.72
CA MET A 268 -5.75 -10.57 -2.25
C MET A 268 -5.06 -11.71 -1.49
N GLU A 269 -5.38 -11.90 -0.22
CA GLU A 269 -4.90 -13.00 0.62
C GLU A 269 -6.06 -13.96 0.90
N ILE A 270 -5.97 -15.17 0.35
CA ILE A 270 -6.98 -16.22 0.54
C ILE A 270 -6.50 -17.11 1.68
N LEU A 271 -7.26 -17.16 2.76
CA LEU A 271 -7.04 -18.16 3.81
C LEU A 271 -7.38 -19.54 3.25
N LYS A 272 -6.49 -20.51 3.49
CA LYS A 272 -6.74 -21.92 3.18
C LYS A 272 -7.59 -22.55 4.25
#